data_cf893af63625a6d6a75d5213a1dd38b2
#
_entry.id   cf893af63625a6d6a75d5213a1dd38b2
#
_cell.length_a   1.000
_cell.length_b   1.000
_cell.length_c   1.000
_cell.angle_alpha   90.00
_cell.angle_beta   90.00
_cell.angle_gamma   90.00
#
_symmetry.space_group_name_H-M   'P 1'
#
loop_
_entity.id
_entity.type
_entity.pdbx_description
1 polymer ?
#
loop_
_entity_poly.entity_id
_entity_poly.type
_entity_poly.pdbx_seq_one_letter_code
_entity_poly.pdbx_strand_id
1 'polypeptide(L)'
;MIGIKDVAKRAGVAVSTVSKVVNDYPNVSEATKKKVNKAIRELGFVPNAVAQALSSKQPGRIAIIMNDTIQSAVDEVDMQYLAGALYKAREMNLDVVTLFFSMIRDKSIDEIITYLRSQNVRGMVIFGLSKDESTILELLKTTTFKKVVIDAPLHNESTSSVWVDQSKAQYDVVEEMLKHNPAEKILYLAGKENSFVMEGRLAGMKKIAKEKGIKLLVRNADFSEKKAREAVFNETEEYHMVVCASDLMAIGAMRALTELDVFKPVCGFDGISLMGYAGKQMTTVKQDFTKIAETAVGELGNLLEGKKGREIVLPHKIVRMEYLDVIS
;
A
#
# COMPACT_ATOMS: atom_id res chain seq x y z
N MET A 1 -28.13 -25.04 16.21
CA MET A 1 -26.96 -24.15 16.43
C MET A 1 -27.12 -23.57 17.84
N ILE A 2 -26.10 -23.71 18.70
CA ILE A 2 -26.13 -23.20 20.09
C ILE A 2 -26.08 -21.69 20.05
N GLY A 3 -27.03 -21.02 20.71
CA GLY A 3 -27.16 -19.57 20.72
C GLY A 3 -26.95 -18.94 22.10
N ILE A 4 -26.89 -17.62 22.16
CA ILE A 4 -26.72 -16.85 23.41
C ILE A 4 -27.76 -17.18 24.46
N LYS A 5 -29.00 -17.56 24.03
CA LYS A 5 -30.10 -17.97 24.91
C LYS A 5 -29.79 -19.29 25.64
N ASP A 6 -29.08 -20.21 24.98
CA ASP A 6 -28.71 -21.49 25.57
C ASP A 6 -27.60 -21.30 26.63
N VAL A 7 -26.65 -20.40 26.36
CA VAL A 7 -25.62 -19.99 27.33
C VAL A 7 -26.25 -19.34 28.56
N ALA A 8 -27.21 -18.43 28.36
CA ALA A 8 -27.92 -17.76 29.44
C ALA A 8 -28.66 -18.77 30.34
N LYS A 9 -29.38 -19.73 29.73
CA LYS A 9 -30.07 -20.82 30.43
C LYS A 9 -29.10 -21.70 31.21
N ARG A 10 -27.97 -22.07 30.58
CA ARG A 10 -26.91 -22.93 31.20
C ARG A 10 -26.18 -22.24 32.34
N ALA A 11 -25.92 -20.93 32.23
CA ALA A 11 -25.22 -20.13 33.24
C ALA A 11 -26.18 -19.62 34.36
N GLY A 12 -27.49 -19.75 34.18
CA GLY A 12 -28.51 -19.26 35.14
C GLY A 12 -28.53 -17.74 35.26
N VAL A 13 -28.34 -17.02 34.12
CA VAL A 13 -28.33 -15.54 34.08
C VAL A 13 -29.19 -15.02 32.92
N ALA A 14 -29.50 -13.73 32.92
CA ALA A 14 -30.22 -13.10 31.83
C ALA A 14 -29.36 -13.06 30.53
N VAL A 15 -29.98 -13.07 29.35
CA VAL A 15 -29.31 -12.95 28.05
C VAL A 15 -28.48 -11.67 27.98
N SER A 16 -29.00 -10.57 28.54
CA SER A 16 -28.25 -9.30 28.62
C SER A 16 -26.98 -9.41 29.48
N THR A 17 -26.98 -10.27 30.51
CA THR A 17 -25.77 -10.53 31.34
C THR A 17 -24.75 -11.34 30.56
N VAL A 18 -25.13 -12.35 29.78
CA VAL A 18 -24.23 -13.08 28.87
C VAL A 18 -23.65 -12.13 27.85
N SER A 19 -24.46 -11.27 27.25
CA SER A 19 -23.98 -10.26 26.30
C SER A 19 -22.94 -9.33 26.94
N LYS A 20 -23.15 -8.87 28.17
CA LYS A 20 -22.19 -8.03 28.89
C LYS A 20 -20.86 -8.76 29.17
N VAL A 21 -20.92 -10.05 29.53
CA VAL A 21 -19.68 -10.86 29.77
C VAL A 21 -18.93 -11.09 28.46
N VAL A 22 -19.63 -11.45 27.40
CA VAL A 22 -19.06 -11.71 26.06
C VAL A 22 -18.42 -10.46 25.48
N ASN A 23 -18.94 -9.28 25.79
CA ASN A 23 -18.43 -7.97 25.34
C ASN A 23 -17.52 -7.27 26.39
N ASP A 24 -17.09 -7.99 27.43
CA ASP A 24 -16.18 -7.53 28.49
C ASP A 24 -16.58 -6.19 29.16
N TYR A 25 -17.85 -5.98 29.42
CA TYR A 25 -18.32 -4.79 30.14
C TYR A 25 -17.79 -4.77 31.58
N PRO A 26 -17.30 -3.62 32.08
CA PRO A 26 -16.64 -3.54 33.41
C PRO A 26 -17.57 -3.77 34.60
N ASN A 27 -18.89 -3.67 34.41
CA ASN A 27 -19.90 -3.74 35.48
C ASN A 27 -20.48 -5.15 35.67
N VAL A 28 -19.72 -6.22 35.42
CA VAL A 28 -20.10 -7.59 35.69
C VAL A 28 -19.15 -8.19 36.72
N SER A 29 -19.71 -8.79 37.82
CA SER A 29 -18.88 -9.39 38.86
C SER A 29 -18.06 -10.57 38.33
N GLU A 30 -16.87 -10.77 38.87
CA GLU A 30 -15.96 -11.87 38.49
C GLU A 30 -16.63 -13.26 38.68
N ALA A 31 -17.48 -13.41 39.70
CA ALA A 31 -18.26 -14.64 39.90
C ALA A 31 -19.22 -14.90 38.72
N THR A 32 -19.88 -13.86 38.21
CA THR A 32 -20.78 -13.96 37.06
C THR A 32 -20.00 -14.22 35.77
N LYS A 33 -18.86 -13.55 35.57
CA LYS A 33 -17.96 -13.82 34.42
C LYS A 33 -17.51 -15.27 34.39
N LYS A 34 -17.08 -15.83 35.54
CA LYS A 34 -16.69 -17.26 35.66
C LYS A 34 -17.82 -18.21 35.30
N LYS A 35 -19.06 -17.98 35.78
CA LYS A 35 -20.23 -18.82 35.45
C LYS A 35 -20.54 -18.81 33.94
N VAL A 36 -20.58 -17.65 33.33
CA VAL A 36 -20.88 -17.51 31.90
C VAL A 36 -19.77 -18.12 31.06
N ASN A 37 -18.49 -17.85 31.35
CA ASN A 37 -17.37 -18.41 30.61
C ASN A 37 -17.28 -19.94 30.75
N LYS A 38 -17.72 -20.50 31.87
CA LYS A 38 -17.86 -21.95 32.03
C LYS A 38 -18.93 -22.51 31.10
N ALA A 39 -20.12 -21.90 31.09
CA ALA A 39 -21.20 -22.29 30.19
C ALA A 39 -20.87 -22.20 28.71
N ILE A 40 -20.15 -21.14 28.31
CA ILE A 40 -19.63 -20.94 26.94
C ILE A 40 -18.76 -22.12 26.53
N ARG A 41 -17.77 -22.50 27.38
CA ARG A 41 -16.87 -23.64 27.12
C ARG A 41 -17.61 -24.99 27.07
N GLU A 42 -18.52 -25.24 28.01
CA GLU A 42 -19.26 -26.49 28.07
C GLU A 42 -20.21 -26.70 26.87
N LEU A 43 -20.76 -25.63 26.34
CA LEU A 43 -21.68 -25.67 25.20
C LEU A 43 -20.95 -25.53 23.85
N GLY A 44 -19.66 -25.22 23.82
CA GLY A 44 -18.94 -24.88 22.59
C GLY A 44 -19.54 -23.65 21.87
N PHE A 45 -20.13 -22.71 22.63
CA PHE A 45 -20.71 -21.51 22.06
C PHE A 45 -19.60 -20.60 21.54
N VAL A 46 -19.67 -20.30 20.24
CA VAL A 46 -18.81 -19.29 19.61
C VAL A 46 -19.64 -18.03 19.44
N PRO A 47 -19.26 -16.92 20.10
CA PRO A 47 -19.95 -15.66 19.92
C PRO A 47 -19.95 -15.25 18.44
N ASN A 48 -21.11 -14.86 17.93
CA ASN A 48 -21.18 -14.35 16.56
C ASN A 48 -20.53 -12.96 16.51
N ALA A 49 -19.39 -12.87 15.82
CA ALA A 49 -18.61 -11.63 15.68
C ALA A 49 -19.48 -10.48 15.10
N VAL A 50 -20.44 -10.79 14.23
CA VAL A 50 -21.36 -9.80 13.67
C VAL A 50 -22.34 -9.27 14.74
N ALA A 51 -22.85 -10.15 15.61
CA ALA A 51 -23.71 -9.74 16.72
C ALA A 51 -22.94 -8.99 17.82
N GLN A 52 -21.69 -9.35 18.05
CA GLN A 52 -20.80 -8.62 18.95
C GLN A 52 -20.48 -7.21 18.41
N ALA A 53 -20.15 -7.07 17.14
CA ALA A 53 -19.86 -5.80 16.49
C ALA A 53 -21.05 -4.81 16.53
N LEU A 54 -22.28 -5.34 16.49
CA LEU A 54 -23.52 -4.54 16.64
C LEU A 54 -23.77 -4.05 18.08
N SER A 55 -23.21 -4.74 19.07
CA SER A 55 -23.46 -4.45 20.50
C SER A 55 -22.27 -3.83 21.23
N SER A 56 -21.07 -3.92 20.68
CA SER A 56 -19.84 -3.41 21.29
C SER A 56 -19.41 -2.06 20.70
N LYS A 57 -18.85 -1.21 21.55
CA LYS A 57 -18.08 -0.01 21.15
C LYS A 57 -16.69 -0.36 20.57
N GLN A 58 -16.48 -1.62 20.14
CA GLN A 58 -15.18 -2.01 19.57
C GLN A 58 -14.94 -1.25 18.27
N PRO A 59 -13.71 -0.82 18.03
CA PRO A 59 -13.31 -0.28 16.75
C PRO A 59 -13.67 -1.31 15.66
N GLY A 60 -14.38 -0.88 14.63
CA GLY A 60 -14.91 -1.76 13.60
C GLY A 60 -13.82 -2.34 12.73
N ARG A 61 -14.23 -3.15 11.77
CA ARG A 61 -13.36 -3.70 10.75
C ARG A 61 -13.01 -2.63 9.70
N ILE A 62 -11.79 -2.63 9.22
CA ILE A 62 -11.37 -1.85 8.06
C ILE A 62 -11.10 -2.77 6.87
N ALA A 63 -11.24 -2.24 5.65
CA ALA A 63 -10.82 -2.92 4.44
C ALA A 63 -9.45 -2.40 3.98
N ILE A 64 -8.57 -3.32 3.58
CA ILE A 64 -7.40 -3.02 2.76
C ILE A 64 -7.76 -3.45 1.35
N ILE A 65 -7.74 -2.51 0.40
CA ILE A 65 -8.07 -2.76 -1.00
C ILE A 65 -6.83 -2.51 -1.83
N MET A 66 -6.39 -3.52 -2.59
CA MET A 66 -5.12 -3.48 -3.30
C MET A 66 -5.22 -4.09 -4.70
N ASN A 67 -4.24 -3.77 -5.53
CA ASN A 67 -4.16 -4.32 -6.87
C ASN A 67 -3.84 -5.85 -6.84
N ASP A 68 -4.24 -6.55 -7.91
CA ASP A 68 -4.03 -8.00 -8.09
C ASP A 68 -2.60 -8.38 -8.49
N THR A 69 -1.67 -7.46 -8.46
CA THR A 69 -0.31 -7.62 -9.02
C THR A 69 0.57 -8.64 -8.29
N ILE A 70 0.01 -9.56 -7.53
CA ILE A 70 0.76 -10.73 -7.02
C ILE A 70 1.10 -11.69 -8.18
N GLN A 71 1.66 -11.16 -9.27
CA GLN A 71 2.09 -11.98 -10.41
C GLN A 71 3.59 -12.24 -10.46
N SER A 72 4.38 -11.55 -9.65
CA SER A 72 5.80 -11.82 -9.52
C SER A 72 6.13 -12.21 -8.08
N ALA A 73 7.02 -13.17 -7.91
CA ALA A 73 7.58 -13.57 -6.60
C ALA A 73 8.36 -12.43 -5.90
N VAL A 74 8.27 -11.20 -6.38
CA VAL A 74 9.12 -10.07 -6.03
C VAL A 74 8.28 -8.80 -5.74
N ASP A 75 7.05 -8.97 -5.26
CA ASP A 75 6.21 -7.82 -4.89
C ASP A 75 6.53 -7.35 -3.45
N GLU A 76 7.80 -6.97 -3.24
CA GLU A 76 8.30 -6.49 -1.96
C GLU A 76 7.54 -5.25 -1.49
N VAL A 77 7.18 -4.36 -2.42
CA VAL A 77 6.48 -3.10 -2.12
C VAL A 77 5.09 -3.37 -1.54
N ASP A 78 4.29 -4.19 -2.21
CA ASP A 78 2.93 -4.53 -1.77
C ASP A 78 2.94 -5.28 -0.43
N MET A 79 3.94 -6.15 -0.22
CA MET A 79 4.12 -6.85 1.05
C MET A 79 4.51 -5.91 2.19
N GLN A 80 5.35 -4.91 1.94
CA GLN A 80 5.70 -3.90 2.95
C GLN A 80 4.50 -3.01 3.29
N TYR A 81 3.69 -2.62 2.30
CA TYR A 81 2.43 -1.90 2.56
C TYR A 81 1.47 -2.74 3.41
N LEU A 82 1.26 -4.00 3.04
CA LEU A 82 0.37 -4.89 3.77
C LEU A 82 0.86 -5.11 5.20
N ALA A 83 2.15 -5.35 5.40
CA ALA A 83 2.74 -5.54 6.73
C ALA A 83 2.57 -4.31 7.62
N GLY A 84 2.89 -3.11 7.11
CA GLY A 84 2.70 -1.86 7.86
C GLY A 84 1.24 -1.59 8.21
N ALA A 85 0.33 -1.84 7.27
CA ALA A 85 -1.10 -1.66 7.49
C ALA A 85 -1.64 -2.64 8.56
N LEU A 86 -1.26 -3.91 8.50
CA LEU A 86 -1.65 -4.93 9.48
C LEU A 86 -1.06 -4.65 10.87
N TYR A 87 0.20 -4.23 10.93
CA TYR A 87 0.85 -3.85 12.19
C TYR A 87 0.09 -2.72 12.88
N LYS A 88 -0.19 -1.63 12.14
CA LYS A 88 -0.91 -0.48 12.69
C LYS A 88 -2.36 -0.78 13.03
N ALA A 89 -3.05 -1.57 12.22
CA ALA A 89 -4.40 -2.02 12.51
C ALA A 89 -4.47 -2.82 13.82
N ARG A 90 -3.51 -3.73 14.04
CA ARG A 90 -3.38 -4.50 15.28
C ARG A 90 -3.15 -3.59 16.50
N GLU A 91 -2.25 -2.60 16.38
CA GLU A 91 -1.99 -1.62 17.45
C GLU A 91 -3.27 -0.85 17.83
N MET A 92 -4.12 -0.55 16.84
CA MET A 92 -5.39 0.14 17.03
C MET A 92 -6.57 -0.80 17.36
N ASN A 93 -6.32 -2.10 17.56
CA ASN A 93 -7.36 -3.13 17.77
C ASN A 93 -8.43 -3.15 16.66
N LEU A 94 -8.03 -2.91 15.40
CA LEU A 94 -8.89 -2.98 14.23
C LEU A 94 -8.80 -4.36 13.58
N ASP A 95 -9.96 -4.96 13.27
CA ASP A 95 -10.03 -6.11 12.38
C ASP A 95 -9.79 -5.67 10.93
N VAL A 96 -9.14 -6.53 10.14
CA VAL A 96 -8.81 -6.24 8.73
C VAL A 96 -9.45 -7.27 7.82
N VAL A 97 -10.04 -6.82 6.73
CA VAL A 97 -10.38 -7.63 5.55
C VAL A 97 -9.57 -7.11 4.37
N THR A 98 -8.87 -8.01 3.68
CA THR A 98 -8.12 -7.67 2.46
C THR A 98 -8.95 -8.03 1.24
N LEU A 99 -9.07 -7.10 0.29
CA LEU A 99 -9.76 -7.24 -0.97
C LEU A 99 -8.84 -6.87 -2.12
N PHE A 100 -8.92 -7.63 -3.21
CA PHE A 100 -8.24 -7.26 -4.45
C PHE A 100 -9.18 -6.50 -5.38
N PHE A 101 -8.64 -5.66 -6.25
CA PHE A 101 -9.45 -4.89 -7.21
C PHE A 101 -10.29 -5.81 -8.10
N SER A 102 -9.76 -6.97 -8.53
CA SER A 102 -10.51 -7.97 -9.29
C SER A 102 -11.78 -8.48 -8.59
N MET A 103 -11.80 -8.51 -7.25
CA MET A 103 -12.96 -8.98 -6.50
C MET A 103 -14.14 -8.00 -6.56
N ILE A 104 -13.88 -6.75 -6.91
CA ILE A 104 -14.87 -5.66 -6.86
C ILE A 104 -15.02 -4.90 -8.19
N ARG A 105 -14.12 -5.09 -9.15
CA ARG A 105 -14.06 -4.36 -10.45
C ARG A 105 -15.38 -4.45 -11.24
N ASP A 106 -15.99 -5.63 -11.27
CA ASP A 106 -17.21 -5.89 -12.05
C ASP A 106 -18.50 -5.67 -11.26
N LYS A 107 -18.40 -5.12 -10.04
CA LYS A 107 -19.55 -4.85 -9.18
C LYS A 107 -19.99 -3.39 -9.30
N SER A 108 -21.28 -3.17 -9.17
CA SER A 108 -21.82 -1.81 -8.98
C SER A 108 -21.40 -1.23 -7.62
N ILE A 109 -21.39 0.08 -7.51
CA ILE A 109 -21.05 0.77 -6.24
C ILE A 109 -22.00 0.35 -5.11
N ASP A 110 -23.28 0.15 -5.40
CA ASP A 110 -24.27 -0.29 -4.41
C ASP A 110 -24.01 -1.71 -3.90
N GLU A 111 -23.59 -2.62 -4.79
CA GLU A 111 -23.18 -3.98 -4.40
C GLU A 111 -21.92 -3.95 -3.53
N ILE A 112 -20.93 -3.14 -3.88
CA ILE A 112 -19.71 -2.97 -3.08
C ILE A 112 -20.05 -2.40 -1.69
N ILE A 113 -20.86 -1.35 -1.63
CA ILE A 113 -21.28 -0.73 -0.37
C ILE A 113 -22.04 -1.75 0.48
N THR A 114 -22.98 -2.50 -0.11
CA THR A 114 -23.75 -3.53 0.57
C THR A 114 -22.85 -4.64 1.12
N TYR A 115 -21.91 -5.12 0.31
CA TYR A 115 -20.93 -6.11 0.73
C TYR A 115 -20.09 -5.61 1.91
N LEU A 116 -19.47 -4.42 1.79
CA LEU A 116 -18.63 -3.86 2.85
C LEU A 116 -19.40 -3.62 4.15
N ARG A 117 -20.65 -3.17 4.06
CA ARG A 117 -21.53 -3.03 5.23
C ARG A 117 -21.85 -4.38 5.87
N SER A 118 -22.11 -5.42 5.07
CA SER A 118 -22.37 -6.79 5.58
C SER A 118 -21.15 -7.35 6.33
N GLN A 119 -19.95 -6.93 5.97
CA GLN A 119 -18.69 -7.27 6.64
C GLN A 119 -18.35 -6.34 7.82
N ASN A 120 -19.27 -5.42 8.19
CA ASN A 120 -19.06 -4.41 9.23
C ASN A 120 -17.82 -3.52 9.00
N VAL A 121 -17.48 -3.28 7.74
CA VAL A 121 -16.38 -2.35 7.37
C VAL A 121 -16.82 -0.92 7.65
N ARG A 122 -15.97 -0.15 8.31
CA ARG A 122 -16.21 1.26 8.66
C ARG A 122 -15.39 2.23 7.81
N GLY A 123 -14.29 1.78 7.28
CA GLY A 123 -13.40 2.56 6.43
C GLY A 123 -12.42 1.69 5.68
N MET A 124 -11.67 2.28 4.77
CA MET A 124 -10.76 1.53 3.91
C MET A 124 -9.45 2.26 3.64
N VAL A 125 -8.38 1.50 3.46
CA VAL A 125 -7.09 1.94 2.91
C VAL A 125 -6.94 1.31 1.53
N ILE A 126 -6.58 2.12 0.54
CA ILE A 126 -6.50 1.71 -0.87
C ILE A 126 -5.08 2.01 -1.37
N PHE A 127 -4.40 1.04 -1.95
CA PHE A 127 -3.08 1.23 -2.57
C PHE A 127 -2.96 0.48 -3.91
N GLY A 128 -1.97 0.88 -4.71
CA GLY A 128 -1.80 0.36 -6.07
C GLY A 128 -2.84 0.89 -7.07
N LEU A 129 -3.48 2.03 -6.76
CA LEU A 129 -4.51 2.64 -7.60
C LEU A 129 -3.90 3.21 -8.88
N SER A 130 -4.55 2.90 -10.01
CA SER A 130 -4.29 3.52 -11.31
C SER A 130 -5.51 4.30 -11.82
N LYS A 131 -5.31 5.15 -12.84
CA LYS A 131 -6.37 6.02 -13.38
C LYS A 131 -7.44 5.27 -14.19
N ASP A 132 -7.19 4.04 -14.56
CA ASP A 132 -8.10 3.15 -15.27
C ASP A 132 -8.97 2.28 -14.33
N GLU A 133 -8.73 2.30 -13.02
CA GLU A 133 -9.58 1.64 -12.04
C GLU A 133 -10.87 2.45 -11.75
N SER A 134 -11.74 2.53 -12.77
CA SER A 134 -12.94 3.38 -12.75
C SER A 134 -13.86 3.10 -11.56
N THR A 135 -14.08 1.82 -11.22
CA THR A 135 -14.92 1.41 -10.08
C THR A 135 -14.37 1.93 -8.75
N ILE A 136 -13.05 1.86 -8.54
CA ILE A 136 -12.44 2.37 -7.31
C ILE A 136 -12.50 3.89 -7.28
N LEU A 137 -12.24 4.55 -8.41
CA LEU A 137 -12.34 6.01 -8.51
C LEU A 137 -13.77 6.50 -8.25
N GLU A 138 -14.80 5.75 -8.67
CA GLU A 138 -16.17 6.06 -8.36
C GLU A 138 -16.50 5.82 -6.87
N LEU A 139 -16.00 4.72 -6.28
CA LEU A 139 -16.12 4.46 -4.85
C LEU A 139 -15.49 5.60 -4.01
N LEU A 140 -14.39 6.19 -4.46
CA LEU A 140 -13.74 7.32 -3.80
C LEU A 140 -14.64 8.57 -3.76
N LYS A 141 -15.53 8.77 -4.72
CA LYS A 141 -16.47 9.92 -4.76
C LYS A 141 -17.60 9.77 -3.73
N THR A 142 -17.89 8.57 -3.27
CA THR A 142 -18.94 8.34 -2.26
C THR A 142 -18.54 8.90 -0.90
N THR A 143 -19.51 9.23 -0.04
CA THR A 143 -19.28 9.67 1.35
C THR A 143 -19.59 8.57 2.38
N THR A 144 -20.00 7.40 1.92
CA THR A 144 -20.51 6.30 2.76
C THR A 144 -19.44 5.76 3.72
N PHE A 145 -18.19 5.71 3.28
CA PHE A 145 -17.06 5.24 4.08
C PHE A 145 -15.97 6.30 4.19
N LYS A 146 -15.19 6.24 5.26
CA LYS A 146 -13.93 6.94 5.38
C LYS A 146 -12.85 6.19 4.59
N LYS A 147 -12.00 6.91 3.86
CA LYS A 147 -11.04 6.33 2.94
C LYS A 147 -9.68 6.99 3.08
N VAL A 148 -8.63 6.21 2.96
CA VAL A 148 -7.26 6.72 2.77
C VAL A 148 -6.68 6.06 1.53
N VAL A 149 -6.15 6.88 0.63
CA VAL A 149 -5.50 6.42 -0.60
C VAL A 149 -4.00 6.58 -0.44
N ILE A 150 -3.24 5.54 -0.79
CA ILE A 150 -1.78 5.60 -0.82
C ILE A 150 -1.33 5.86 -2.26
N ASP A 151 -0.28 6.66 -2.43
CA ASP A 151 0.38 6.98 -3.70
C ASP A 151 -0.49 7.65 -4.78
N ALA A 152 -1.62 8.23 -4.37
CA ALA A 152 -2.43 9.06 -5.27
C ALA A 152 -2.87 10.33 -4.52
N PRO A 153 -2.67 11.54 -5.08
CA PRO A 153 -2.99 12.82 -4.42
C PRO A 153 -4.50 13.10 -4.47
N LEU A 154 -5.31 12.16 -4.00
CA LEU A 154 -6.77 12.21 -4.03
C LEU A 154 -7.29 12.37 -2.60
N HIS A 155 -7.73 13.57 -2.24
CA HIS A 155 -8.33 13.85 -0.93
C HIS A 155 -9.58 14.72 -1.02
N ASN A 156 -10.46 14.56 -0.03
CA ASN A 156 -11.67 15.37 0.17
C ASN A 156 -12.08 15.28 1.66
N GLU A 157 -13.26 15.78 2.05
CA GLU A 157 -13.69 15.74 3.46
C GLU A 157 -13.77 14.33 4.08
N SER A 158 -13.97 13.28 3.28
CA SER A 158 -14.10 11.87 3.74
C SER A 158 -12.93 10.99 3.32
N THR A 159 -11.98 11.54 2.58
CA THR A 159 -10.84 10.82 2.01
C THR A 159 -9.56 11.58 2.29
N SER A 160 -8.56 10.91 2.84
CA SER A 160 -7.18 11.42 2.94
C SER A 160 -6.27 10.72 1.93
N SER A 161 -5.16 11.36 1.59
CA SER A 161 -4.06 10.75 0.83
C SER A 161 -2.77 10.71 1.64
N VAL A 162 -2.00 9.62 1.49
CA VAL A 162 -0.67 9.45 2.08
C VAL A 162 0.28 9.01 0.97
N TRP A 163 1.31 9.79 0.69
CA TRP A 163 2.19 9.55 -0.44
C TRP A 163 3.56 10.20 -0.26
N VAL A 164 4.48 9.90 -1.16
CA VAL A 164 5.78 10.57 -1.30
C VAL A 164 5.72 11.46 -2.53
N ASP A 165 6.30 12.67 -2.47
CA ASP A 165 6.41 13.53 -3.65
C ASP A 165 7.27 12.85 -4.72
N GLN A 166 6.60 12.13 -5.62
CA GLN A 166 7.22 11.33 -6.68
C GLN A 166 8.02 12.20 -7.66
N SER A 167 7.55 13.44 -7.90
CA SER A 167 8.22 14.36 -8.80
C SER A 167 9.53 14.89 -8.19
N LYS A 168 9.47 15.30 -6.94
CA LYS A 168 10.65 15.74 -6.22
C LYS A 168 11.64 14.59 -6.04
N ALA A 169 11.17 13.41 -5.67
CA ALA A 169 12.04 12.25 -5.44
C ALA A 169 12.78 11.82 -6.73
N GLN A 170 12.06 11.79 -7.87
CA GLN A 170 12.69 11.48 -9.15
C GLN A 170 13.69 12.56 -9.59
N TYR A 171 13.39 13.83 -9.35
CA TYR A 171 14.30 14.92 -9.58
C TYR A 171 15.57 14.76 -8.74
N ASP A 172 15.42 14.56 -7.43
CA ASP A 172 16.53 14.50 -6.46
C ASP A 172 17.50 13.34 -6.77
N VAL A 173 17.00 12.14 -7.15
CA VAL A 173 17.88 11.00 -7.48
C VAL A 173 18.67 11.24 -8.76
N VAL A 174 18.05 11.86 -9.77
CA VAL A 174 18.75 12.19 -11.01
C VAL A 174 19.77 13.29 -10.78
N GLU A 175 19.45 14.30 -9.98
CA GLU A 175 20.40 15.35 -9.60
C GLU A 175 21.61 14.76 -8.88
N GLU A 176 21.41 13.80 -7.97
CA GLU A 176 22.51 13.11 -7.27
C GLU A 176 23.37 12.32 -8.26
N MET A 177 22.75 11.58 -9.19
CA MET A 177 23.47 10.82 -10.21
C MET A 177 24.33 11.71 -11.10
N LEU A 178 23.82 12.88 -11.50
CA LEU A 178 24.53 13.82 -12.38
C LEU A 178 25.76 14.46 -11.73
N LYS A 179 25.85 14.51 -10.40
CA LYS A 179 27.07 15.01 -9.71
C LYS A 179 28.30 14.17 -10.02
N HIS A 180 28.11 12.87 -10.23
CA HIS A 180 29.18 11.90 -10.44
C HIS A 180 29.24 11.34 -11.88
N ASN A 181 28.14 11.50 -12.64
CA ASN A 181 27.99 10.94 -13.98
C ASN A 181 27.38 12.00 -14.91
N PRO A 182 28.18 12.93 -15.43
CA PRO A 182 27.70 13.92 -16.40
C PRO A 182 27.05 13.25 -17.60
N ALA A 183 25.87 13.70 -18.01
CA ALA A 183 25.13 13.11 -19.11
C ALA A 183 24.41 14.17 -19.94
N GLU A 184 24.61 14.14 -21.26
CA GLU A 184 23.88 14.99 -22.22
C GLU A 184 22.61 14.29 -22.72
N LYS A 185 22.57 12.97 -22.62
CA LYS A 185 21.44 12.15 -23.07
C LYS A 185 21.18 11.01 -22.08
N ILE A 186 19.93 10.89 -21.64
CA ILE A 186 19.50 9.88 -20.66
C ILE A 186 18.40 9.01 -21.27
N LEU A 187 18.55 7.70 -21.14
CA LEU A 187 17.49 6.74 -21.38
C LEU A 187 16.64 6.62 -20.10
N TYR A 188 15.38 7.03 -20.19
CA TYR A 188 14.41 6.92 -19.10
C TYR A 188 13.47 5.75 -19.36
N LEU A 189 13.47 4.76 -18.47
CA LEU A 189 12.56 3.64 -18.50
C LEU A 189 11.34 3.97 -17.64
N ALA A 190 10.21 4.19 -18.30
CA ALA A 190 8.95 4.58 -17.68
C ALA A 190 8.14 3.35 -17.24
N GLY A 191 7.36 3.49 -16.18
CA GLY A 191 6.38 2.49 -15.74
C GLY A 191 5.05 2.60 -16.49
N LYS A 192 3.98 2.03 -15.92
CA LYS A 192 2.63 2.04 -16.50
C LYS A 192 2.11 3.46 -16.67
N GLU A 193 1.62 3.76 -17.87
CA GLU A 193 1.22 5.10 -18.28
C GLU A 193 0.10 5.69 -17.41
N ASN A 194 -0.88 4.89 -17.03
CA ASN A 194 -2.04 5.31 -16.22
C ASN A 194 -1.81 5.30 -14.70
N SER A 195 -0.58 5.13 -14.25
CA SER A 195 -0.23 5.16 -12.83
C SER A 195 -0.09 6.59 -12.31
N PHE A 196 -0.66 6.89 -11.13
CA PHE A 196 -0.49 8.19 -10.46
C PHE A 196 0.98 8.46 -10.13
N VAL A 197 1.71 7.45 -9.62
CA VAL A 197 3.13 7.59 -9.29
C VAL A 197 3.97 7.87 -10.53
N MET A 198 3.64 7.25 -11.68
CA MET A 198 4.37 7.43 -12.93
C MET A 198 4.28 8.85 -13.48
N GLU A 199 3.12 9.48 -13.36
CA GLU A 199 2.94 10.88 -13.76
C GLU A 199 3.90 11.80 -13.01
N GLY A 200 3.99 11.64 -11.68
CA GLY A 200 4.91 12.40 -10.84
C GLY A 200 6.38 12.13 -11.20
N ARG A 201 6.77 10.83 -11.29
CA ARG A 201 8.15 10.46 -11.64
C ARG A 201 8.58 11.02 -13.00
N LEU A 202 7.71 10.90 -14.01
CA LEU A 202 7.99 11.46 -15.33
C LEU A 202 8.06 13.00 -15.33
N ALA A 203 7.23 13.65 -14.53
CA ALA A 203 7.28 15.12 -14.40
C ALA A 203 8.61 15.56 -13.77
N GLY A 204 9.08 14.90 -12.71
CA GLY A 204 10.38 15.15 -12.09
C GLY A 204 11.54 14.93 -13.06
N MET A 205 11.50 13.83 -13.82
CA MET A 205 12.50 13.54 -14.85
C MET A 205 12.54 14.60 -15.94
N LYS A 206 11.38 14.99 -16.48
CA LYS A 206 11.30 16.04 -17.50
C LYS A 206 11.77 17.40 -16.99
N LYS A 207 11.48 17.71 -15.73
CA LYS A 207 11.90 18.97 -15.10
C LYS A 207 13.43 19.07 -15.07
N ILE A 208 14.11 18.09 -14.50
CA ILE A 208 15.58 18.11 -14.41
C ILE A 208 16.24 18.05 -15.78
N ALA A 209 15.71 17.24 -16.70
CA ALA A 209 16.22 17.18 -18.07
C ALA A 209 16.17 18.55 -18.76
N LYS A 210 15.06 19.27 -18.62
CA LYS A 210 14.93 20.65 -19.15
C LYS A 210 15.90 21.63 -18.50
N GLU A 211 16.03 21.60 -17.19
CA GLU A 211 16.90 22.51 -16.43
C GLU A 211 18.39 22.31 -16.75
N LYS A 212 18.80 21.06 -17.00
CA LYS A 212 20.20 20.68 -17.29
C LYS A 212 20.51 20.60 -18.79
N GLY A 213 19.54 20.86 -19.68
CA GLY A 213 19.74 20.75 -21.13
C GLY A 213 19.93 19.32 -21.62
N ILE A 214 19.41 18.32 -20.93
CA ILE A 214 19.61 16.89 -21.22
C ILE A 214 18.55 16.40 -22.21
N LYS A 215 19.00 15.71 -23.28
CA LYS A 215 18.08 15.00 -24.19
C LYS A 215 17.53 13.75 -23.49
N LEU A 216 16.21 13.64 -23.43
CA LEU A 216 15.52 12.51 -22.79
C LEU A 216 14.99 11.54 -23.83
N LEU A 217 15.42 10.27 -23.75
CA LEU A 217 14.85 9.15 -24.48
C LEU A 217 13.93 8.39 -23.55
N VAL A 218 12.62 8.43 -23.80
CA VAL A 218 11.63 7.74 -22.95
C VAL A 218 11.22 6.44 -23.61
N ARG A 219 11.27 5.33 -22.87
CA ARG A 219 10.77 4.01 -23.28
C ARG A 219 9.86 3.45 -22.19
N ASN A 220 8.71 2.92 -22.55
CA ASN A 220 7.81 2.29 -21.60
C ASN A 220 8.29 0.85 -21.31
N ALA A 221 8.43 0.53 -20.03
CA ALA A 221 8.78 -0.80 -19.52
C ALA A 221 7.81 -1.34 -18.46
N ASP A 222 6.67 -0.65 -18.21
CA ASP A 222 5.51 -1.11 -17.43
C ASP A 222 5.84 -1.61 -16.01
N PHE A 223 6.88 -1.09 -15.36
CA PHE A 223 7.44 -1.58 -14.10
C PHE A 223 7.94 -3.03 -14.15
N SER A 224 8.24 -3.54 -15.36
CA SER A 224 8.68 -4.92 -15.59
C SER A 224 10.19 -5.00 -15.77
N GLU A 225 10.86 -5.88 -15.02
CA GLU A 225 12.28 -6.20 -15.20
C GLU A 225 12.55 -6.67 -16.65
N LYS A 226 11.73 -7.61 -17.14
CA LYS A 226 11.87 -8.17 -18.49
C LYS A 226 11.76 -7.10 -19.59
N LYS A 227 10.71 -6.26 -19.52
CA LYS A 227 10.51 -5.20 -20.51
C LYS A 227 11.62 -4.14 -20.43
N ALA A 228 12.13 -3.83 -19.27
CA ALA A 228 13.26 -2.92 -19.08
C ALA A 228 14.53 -3.49 -19.73
N ARG A 229 14.82 -4.78 -19.52
CA ARG A 229 15.93 -5.47 -20.18
C ARG A 229 15.78 -5.43 -21.71
N GLU A 230 14.60 -5.75 -22.24
CA GLU A 230 14.31 -5.70 -23.69
C GLU A 230 14.44 -4.27 -24.24
N ALA A 231 14.00 -3.25 -23.52
CA ALA A 231 14.12 -1.85 -23.95
C ALA A 231 15.57 -1.41 -24.08
N VAL A 232 16.45 -1.83 -23.16
CA VAL A 232 17.88 -1.52 -23.23
C VAL A 232 18.54 -2.27 -24.39
N PHE A 233 18.21 -3.55 -24.62
CA PHE A 233 18.77 -4.33 -25.73
C PHE A 233 18.41 -3.77 -27.10
N ASN A 234 17.18 -3.26 -27.25
CA ASN A 234 16.64 -2.77 -28.51
C ASN A 234 16.94 -1.27 -28.74
N GLU A 235 17.57 -0.58 -27.76
CA GLU A 235 17.89 0.82 -27.91
C GLU A 235 19.04 1.04 -28.88
N THR A 236 18.78 1.79 -29.91
CA THR A 236 19.77 2.09 -30.98
C THR A 236 20.37 3.50 -30.87
N GLU A 237 19.70 4.38 -30.13
CA GLU A 237 20.24 5.72 -29.88
C GLU A 237 21.29 5.66 -28.77
N GLU A 238 22.38 6.42 -28.95
CA GLU A 238 23.39 6.58 -27.91
C GLU A 238 22.82 7.31 -26.69
N TYR A 239 23.16 6.84 -25.49
CA TYR A 239 22.83 7.46 -24.20
C TYR A 239 23.98 7.27 -23.21
N HIS A 240 24.06 8.14 -22.17
CA HIS A 240 25.14 8.13 -21.18
C HIS A 240 24.77 7.40 -19.89
N MET A 241 23.48 7.40 -19.52
CA MET A 241 22.96 6.85 -18.27
C MET A 241 21.55 6.30 -18.48
N VAL A 242 21.16 5.30 -17.70
CA VAL A 242 19.79 4.77 -17.60
C VAL A 242 19.17 5.21 -16.29
N VAL A 243 18.01 5.83 -16.38
CA VAL A 243 17.19 6.18 -15.22
C VAL A 243 15.88 5.40 -15.28
N CYS A 244 15.56 4.68 -14.22
CA CYS A 244 14.40 3.80 -14.17
C CYS A 244 13.37 4.33 -13.19
N ALA A 245 12.09 4.23 -13.56
CA ALA A 245 10.99 4.59 -12.67
C ALA A 245 10.70 3.52 -11.60
N SER A 246 11.44 2.42 -11.55
CA SER A 246 11.43 1.47 -10.42
C SER A 246 12.73 0.69 -10.33
N ASP A 247 12.99 0.10 -9.18
CA ASP A 247 14.16 -0.74 -8.94
C ASP A 247 14.15 -2.03 -9.75
N LEU A 248 12.98 -2.66 -9.93
CA LEU A 248 12.85 -3.84 -10.79
C LEU A 248 13.29 -3.54 -12.22
N MET A 249 12.91 -2.39 -12.75
CA MET A 249 13.38 -1.96 -14.07
C MET A 249 14.89 -1.65 -14.09
N ALA A 250 15.42 -1.10 -13.00
CA ALA A 250 16.87 -0.86 -12.88
C ALA A 250 17.67 -2.16 -12.90
N ILE A 251 17.17 -3.21 -12.22
CA ILE A 251 17.76 -4.56 -12.27
C ILE A 251 17.75 -5.10 -13.70
N GLY A 252 16.63 -4.98 -14.40
CA GLY A 252 16.51 -5.42 -15.81
C GLY A 252 17.45 -4.67 -16.74
N ALA A 253 17.54 -3.35 -16.60
CA ALA A 253 18.48 -2.52 -17.34
C ALA A 253 19.96 -2.90 -17.06
N MET A 254 20.30 -3.11 -15.79
CA MET A 254 21.65 -3.53 -15.38
C MET A 254 22.01 -4.89 -15.99
N ARG A 255 21.09 -5.85 -16.01
CA ARG A 255 21.30 -7.15 -16.66
C ARG A 255 21.58 -7.01 -18.14
N ALA A 256 20.77 -6.22 -18.86
CA ALA A 256 20.99 -5.96 -20.29
C ALA A 256 22.38 -5.36 -20.55
N LEU A 257 22.76 -4.32 -19.79
CA LEU A 257 24.08 -3.70 -19.94
C LEU A 257 25.24 -4.68 -19.64
N THR A 258 25.05 -5.55 -18.65
CA THR A 258 26.04 -6.60 -18.32
C THR A 258 26.17 -7.63 -19.46
N GLU A 259 25.05 -8.08 -20.04
CA GLU A 259 25.04 -9.04 -21.15
C GLU A 259 25.60 -8.44 -22.47
N LEU A 260 25.47 -7.12 -22.65
CA LEU A 260 26.05 -6.38 -23.76
C LEU A 260 27.53 -6.02 -23.56
N ASP A 261 28.09 -6.34 -22.39
CA ASP A 261 29.46 -5.90 -21.96
C ASP A 261 29.63 -4.38 -22.05
N VAL A 262 28.59 -3.61 -21.69
CA VAL A 262 28.58 -2.15 -21.70
C VAL A 262 28.44 -1.64 -20.27
N PHE A 263 29.31 -0.73 -19.86
CA PHE A 263 29.20 -0.06 -18.57
C PHE A 263 28.54 1.31 -18.72
N LYS A 264 27.35 1.46 -18.13
CA LYS A 264 26.67 2.76 -17.98
C LYS A 264 26.07 2.85 -16.57
N PRO A 265 26.04 4.06 -15.98
CA PRO A 265 25.36 4.28 -14.70
C PRO A 265 23.87 3.96 -14.83
N VAL A 266 23.31 3.30 -13.78
CA VAL A 266 21.88 3.00 -13.68
C VAL A 266 21.40 3.49 -12.32
N CYS A 267 20.23 4.13 -12.28
CA CYS A 267 19.53 4.37 -11.03
C CYS A 267 18.08 3.90 -11.08
N GLY A 268 17.57 3.54 -9.91
CA GLY A 268 16.22 3.05 -9.70
C GLY A 268 15.35 3.99 -8.90
N PHE A 269 14.23 3.44 -8.43
CA PHE A 269 13.27 4.08 -7.58
C PHE A 269 12.55 2.99 -6.78
N ASP A 270 12.36 3.12 -5.49
CA ASP A 270 11.61 2.37 -4.49
C ASP A 270 12.48 1.98 -3.28
N GLY A 271 13.74 1.60 -3.46
CA GLY A 271 14.66 1.19 -2.40
C GLY A 271 14.39 -0.25 -1.94
N ILE A 272 14.04 -1.16 -2.86
CA ILE A 272 13.75 -2.57 -2.53
C ILE A 272 15.02 -3.34 -2.20
N SER A 273 14.91 -4.34 -1.31
CA SER A 273 16.04 -5.15 -0.86
C SER A 273 16.73 -5.91 -1.99
N LEU A 274 15.96 -6.29 -3.04
CA LEU A 274 16.50 -7.00 -4.20
C LEU A 274 17.61 -6.23 -4.94
N MET A 275 17.61 -4.89 -4.88
CA MET A 275 18.68 -4.05 -5.43
C MET A 275 20.05 -4.40 -4.86
N GLY A 276 20.14 -4.72 -3.58
CA GLY A 276 21.39 -5.14 -2.94
C GLY A 276 21.96 -6.46 -3.46
N TYR A 277 21.10 -7.32 -4.02
CA TYR A 277 21.52 -8.60 -4.62
C TYR A 277 21.87 -8.48 -6.12
N ALA A 278 21.68 -7.34 -6.75
CA ALA A 278 21.93 -7.17 -8.19
C ALA A 278 23.41 -7.18 -8.61
N GLY A 279 24.33 -7.38 -7.66
CA GLY A 279 25.77 -7.55 -7.91
C GLY A 279 26.54 -6.27 -8.22
N LYS A 280 25.90 -5.14 -8.44
CA LYS A 280 26.50 -3.81 -8.59
C LYS A 280 25.73 -2.80 -7.75
N GLN A 281 26.45 -1.91 -7.11
CA GLN A 281 25.85 -0.82 -6.34
C GLN A 281 25.06 0.12 -7.26
N MET A 282 23.79 0.28 -6.98
CA MET A 282 22.91 1.19 -7.71
C MET A 282 22.32 2.23 -6.75
N THR A 283 22.24 3.47 -7.24
CA THR A 283 21.57 4.55 -6.51
C THR A 283 20.06 4.44 -6.74
N THR A 284 19.26 4.65 -5.68
CA THR A 284 17.80 4.61 -5.76
C THR A 284 17.16 5.61 -4.82
N VAL A 285 15.90 5.93 -5.08
CA VAL A 285 15.02 6.58 -4.11
C VAL A 285 14.52 5.52 -3.14
N LYS A 286 14.84 5.63 -1.86
CA LYS A 286 14.27 4.76 -0.83
C LYS A 286 13.00 5.40 -0.25
N GLN A 287 11.91 4.68 -0.34
CA GLN A 287 10.63 4.95 0.31
C GLN A 287 10.48 4.02 1.53
N ASP A 288 9.81 4.51 2.56
CA ASP A 288 9.44 3.68 3.72
C ASP A 288 7.98 3.24 3.58
N PHE A 289 7.77 2.18 2.80
CA PHE A 289 6.43 1.66 2.47
C PHE A 289 5.67 1.20 3.72
N THR A 290 6.36 0.61 4.68
CA THR A 290 5.79 0.23 5.98
C THR A 290 5.27 1.48 6.69
N LYS A 291 6.06 2.54 6.77
CA LYS A 291 5.68 3.80 7.41
C LYS A 291 4.55 4.51 6.70
N ILE A 292 4.53 4.46 5.36
CA ILE A 292 3.43 5.02 4.55
C ILE A 292 2.12 4.32 4.93
N ALA A 293 2.11 2.99 4.98
CA ALA A 293 0.93 2.21 5.32
C ALA A 293 0.49 2.38 6.77
N GLU A 294 1.43 2.40 7.73
CA GLU A 294 1.13 2.73 9.13
C GLU A 294 0.47 4.11 9.26
N THR A 295 1.01 5.10 8.54
CA THR A 295 0.46 6.46 8.53
C THR A 295 -0.95 6.47 7.94
N ALA A 296 -1.20 5.72 6.86
CA ALA A 296 -2.50 5.63 6.23
C ALA A 296 -3.56 5.01 7.16
N VAL A 297 -3.23 3.91 7.85
CA VAL A 297 -4.15 3.30 8.83
C VAL A 297 -4.39 4.23 10.03
N GLY A 298 -3.35 4.89 10.52
CA GLY A 298 -3.48 5.89 11.59
C GLY A 298 -4.37 7.07 11.17
N GLU A 299 -4.22 7.54 9.94
CA GLU A 299 -5.05 8.62 9.37
C GLU A 299 -6.51 8.16 9.14
N LEU A 300 -6.72 6.89 8.76
CA LEU A 300 -8.06 6.33 8.71
C LEU A 300 -8.74 6.37 10.09
N GLY A 301 -7.99 6.08 11.17
CA GLY A 301 -8.48 6.25 12.54
C GLY A 301 -8.93 7.69 12.83
N ASN A 302 -8.13 8.68 12.43
CA ASN A 302 -8.49 10.10 12.55
C ASN A 302 -9.80 10.44 11.83
N LEU A 303 -9.98 9.91 10.61
CA LEU A 303 -11.22 10.10 9.85
C LEU A 303 -12.42 9.44 10.52
N LEU A 304 -12.24 8.25 11.11
CA LEU A 304 -13.29 7.54 11.84
C LEU A 304 -13.70 8.26 13.14
N GLU A 305 -12.79 9.04 13.73
CA GLU A 305 -13.05 9.94 14.85
C GLU A 305 -13.73 11.27 14.43
N GLY A 306 -13.98 11.47 13.14
CA GLY A 306 -14.68 12.64 12.60
C GLY A 306 -13.78 13.78 12.12
N LYS A 307 -12.45 13.59 12.09
CA LYS A 307 -11.56 14.57 11.48
C LYS A 307 -11.79 14.63 9.96
N LYS A 308 -11.46 15.76 9.33
CA LYS A 308 -11.56 15.94 7.88
C LYS A 308 -10.38 15.30 7.17
N GLY A 309 -10.64 14.86 5.92
CA GLY A 309 -9.60 14.35 5.05
C GLY A 309 -8.57 15.42 4.69
N ARG A 310 -7.34 14.97 4.48
CA ARG A 310 -6.18 15.80 4.19
C ARG A 310 -5.14 15.03 3.37
N GLU A 311 -4.18 15.77 2.88
CA GLU A 311 -2.99 15.22 2.24
C GLU A 311 -1.84 15.12 3.24
N ILE A 312 -1.12 13.99 3.22
CA ILE A 312 0.07 13.73 4.04
C ILE A 312 1.19 13.31 3.10
N VAL A 313 2.22 14.14 3.01
CA VAL A 313 3.41 13.86 2.21
C VAL A 313 4.52 13.39 3.13
N LEU A 314 5.07 12.21 2.86
CA LEU A 314 6.16 11.63 3.62
C LEU A 314 7.50 11.85 2.91
N PRO A 315 8.62 11.90 3.67
CA PRO A 315 9.94 12.09 3.09
C PRO A 315 10.42 10.84 2.34
N HIS A 316 11.31 11.06 1.38
CA HIS A 316 12.12 10.02 0.74
C HIS A 316 13.60 10.21 1.10
N LYS A 317 14.42 9.22 0.77
CA LYS A 317 15.88 9.28 0.89
C LYS A 317 16.52 8.82 -0.42
N ILE A 318 17.66 9.41 -0.76
CA ILE A 318 18.51 8.87 -1.82
C ILE A 318 19.53 7.97 -1.14
N VAL A 319 19.60 6.73 -1.58
CA VAL A 319 20.52 5.72 -1.04
C VAL A 319 21.26 5.03 -2.16
N ARG A 320 22.47 4.56 -1.86
CA ARG A 320 23.21 3.65 -2.72
C ARG A 320 23.13 2.27 -2.09
N MET A 321 22.37 1.37 -2.71
CA MET A 321 22.10 0.04 -2.18
C MET A 321 23.31 -0.86 -2.36
N GLU A 322 23.75 -1.47 -1.26
CA GLU A 322 24.83 -2.45 -1.21
C GLU A 322 24.30 -3.77 -0.62
N TYR A 323 25.02 -4.86 -0.90
CA TYR A 323 24.64 -6.18 -0.32
C TYR A 323 24.60 -6.15 1.21
N LEU A 324 25.50 -5.40 1.85
CA LEU A 324 25.53 -5.26 3.31
C LEU A 324 24.28 -4.59 3.88
N ASP A 325 23.62 -3.72 3.12
CA ASP A 325 22.37 -3.06 3.55
C ASP A 325 21.19 -4.01 3.62
N VAL A 326 21.30 -5.19 3.00
CA VAL A 326 20.22 -6.19 2.92
C VAL A 326 20.35 -7.24 4.01
N ILE A 327 21.57 -7.55 4.43
CA ILE A 327 21.83 -8.62 5.41
C ILE A 327 21.98 -8.13 6.84
N SER A 328 21.92 -6.80 7.04
CA SER A 328 21.92 -6.14 8.35
C SER A 328 20.50 -5.96 8.90
#